data_10de5f62bed4df934f05fd04726637fe
#
_entry.id   10de5f62bed4df934f05fd04726637fe
#
_cell.length_a   1.000
_cell.length_b   1.000
_cell.length_c   1.000
_cell.angle_alpha   90.00
_cell.angle_beta   90.00
_cell.angle_gamma   90.00
#
_symmetry.space_group_name_H-M   'P 1'
#
loop_
_entity.id
_entity.type
_entity.pdbx_description
1 polymer ?
#
loop_
_entity_poly.entity_id
_entity_poly.type
_entity_poly.pdbx_seq_one_letter_code
_entity_poly.pdbx_strand_id
1 'polypeptide(L)'
;VFEEHDIPAIWGVDTRALTRIIRDEGTQKVIVTDAATPREEALRKLQEYVMPHDMVARVSCKKRWMSRVPNHKYDVVAVDCGIKYNIIRLLNRVGCNVTVMPYNSTVEEIMAFHPDGLVLSNGPGNPEDVAPVIELVKQLRGKLPAWDIS
;
A
#
# COMPACT_ATOMS: atom_id res chain seq x y z
N VAL A 1 -4.93 20.19 -11.14
CA VAL A 1 -5.05 18.89 -10.45
C VAL A 1 -4.40 18.94 -9.07
N PHE A 2 -3.10 19.28 -8.91
CA PHE A 2 -2.47 19.31 -7.59
C PHE A 2 -3.09 20.38 -6.68
N GLU A 3 -3.29 21.59 -7.18
CA GLU A 3 -3.94 22.70 -6.46
C GLU A 3 -5.40 22.38 -6.10
N GLU A 4 -6.15 21.74 -6.98
CA GLU A 4 -7.56 21.35 -6.76
C GLU A 4 -7.71 20.34 -5.60
N HIS A 5 -6.67 19.59 -5.29
CA HIS A 5 -6.66 18.56 -4.25
C HIS A 5 -5.74 18.88 -3.07
N ASP A 6 -5.23 20.11 -3.01
CA ASP A 6 -4.30 20.57 -1.97
C ASP A 6 -3.09 19.63 -1.77
N ILE A 7 -2.56 19.13 -2.88
CA ILE A 7 -1.41 18.23 -2.89
C ILE A 7 -0.13 19.05 -3.08
N PRO A 8 0.78 19.06 -2.10
CA PRO A 8 2.06 19.74 -2.25
C PRO A 8 2.88 19.13 -3.38
N ALA A 9 3.46 19.98 -4.23
CA ALA A 9 4.28 19.54 -5.35
C ALA A 9 5.59 20.33 -5.40
N ILE A 10 6.66 19.65 -5.76
CA ILE A 10 7.98 20.24 -5.96
C ILE A 10 8.50 19.88 -7.35
N TRP A 11 9.14 20.82 -8.02
CA TRP A 11 9.76 20.63 -9.34
C TRP A 11 11.18 21.19 -9.37
N GLY A 12 11.93 20.85 -10.42
CA GLY A 12 13.32 21.29 -10.56
C GLY A 12 14.29 20.53 -9.69
N VAL A 13 13.89 19.41 -9.12
CA VAL A 13 14.73 18.55 -8.28
C VAL A 13 15.36 17.44 -9.13
N ASP A 14 16.64 17.12 -8.89
CA ASP A 14 17.26 15.95 -9.51
C ASP A 14 16.75 14.65 -8.87
N THR A 15 15.64 14.15 -9.41
CA THR A 15 14.99 12.93 -8.93
C THR A 15 15.87 11.69 -9.11
N ARG A 16 16.80 11.71 -10.09
CA ARG A 16 17.73 10.61 -10.30
C ARG A 16 18.81 10.56 -9.20
N ALA A 17 19.31 11.70 -8.77
CA ALA A 17 20.22 11.78 -7.63
C ALA A 17 19.54 11.30 -6.35
N LEU A 18 18.28 11.73 -6.08
CA LEU A 18 17.49 11.24 -4.95
C LEU A 18 17.30 9.71 -4.99
N THR A 19 16.96 9.17 -6.15
CA THR A 19 16.80 7.72 -6.32
C THR A 19 18.09 6.96 -6.00
N ARG A 20 19.26 7.49 -6.41
CA ARG A 20 20.55 6.87 -6.10
C ARG A 20 20.83 6.89 -4.59
N ILE A 21 20.61 8.02 -3.93
CA ILE A 21 20.79 8.16 -2.48
C ILE A 21 19.92 7.13 -1.75
N ILE A 22 18.62 7.06 -2.07
CA ILE A 22 17.70 6.11 -1.44
C ILE A 22 18.12 4.66 -1.69
N ARG A 23 18.60 4.34 -2.89
CA ARG A 23 19.09 2.99 -3.22
C ARG A 23 20.36 2.62 -2.45
N ASP A 24 21.29 3.55 -2.33
CA ASP A 24 22.62 3.28 -1.79
C ASP A 24 22.64 3.41 -0.25
N GLU A 25 21.82 4.29 0.33
CA GLU A 25 21.77 4.59 1.76
C GLU A 25 20.49 4.08 2.46
N GLY A 26 19.52 3.56 1.71
CA GLY A 26 18.24 3.10 2.24
C GLY A 26 17.21 4.22 2.41
N THR A 27 16.15 3.94 3.15
CA THR A 27 15.03 4.86 3.39
C THR A 27 15.49 6.13 4.10
N GLN A 28 15.14 7.28 3.53
CA GLN A 28 15.49 8.59 4.05
C GLN A 28 14.25 9.35 4.55
N LYS A 29 14.40 10.09 5.64
CA LYS A 29 13.38 11.07 6.06
C LYS A 29 13.48 12.30 5.17
N VAL A 30 12.35 12.77 4.67
CA VAL A 30 12.27 13.94 3.80
C VAL A 30 11.20 14.89 4.32
N ILE A 31 11.45 16.18 4.23
CA ILE A 31 10.46 17.22 4.51
C ILE A 31 10.34 18.15 3.29
N VAL A 32 9.11 18.49 2.93
CA VAL A 32 8.78 19.54 1.97
C VAL A 32 8.17 20.70 2.74
N THR A 33 8.67 21.89 2.56
CA THR A 33 8.23 23.09 3.30
C THR A 33 8.27 24.30 2.38
N ASP A 34 7.63 25.39 2.80
CA ASP A 34 7.72 26.67 2.11
C ASP A 34 9.13 27.22 2.10
N ALA A 35 9.48 27.96 1.04
CA ALA A 35 10.79 28.59 0.91
C ALA A 35 11.09 29.61 2.04
N ALA A 36 10.06 30.12 2.72
CA ALA A 36 10.19 31.02 3.85
C ALA A 36 10.57 30.31 5.16
N THR A 37 10.42 28.97 5.24
CA THR A 37 10.77 28.22 6.45
C THR A 37 12.28 28.14 6.62
N PRO A 38 12.84 28.61 7.75
CA PRO A 38 14.27 28.51 8.01
C PRO A 38 14.73 27.04 7.98
N ARG A 39 15.90 26.81 7.37
CA ARG A 39 16.48 25.46 7.25
C ARG A 39 16.63 24.74 8.59
N GLU A 40 17.04 25.46 9.62
CA GLU A 40 17.23 24.89 10.98
C GLU A 40 15.91 24.41 11.58
N GLU A 41 14.83 25.17 11.37
CA GLU A 41 13.48 24.78 11.81
C GLU A 41 12.99 23.54 11.05
N ALA A 42 13.21 23.48 9.73
CA ALA A 42 12.85 22.33 8.92
C ALA A 42 13.60 21.07 9.36
N LEU A 43 14.92 21.18 9.60
CA LEU A 43 15.73 20.07 10.09
C LEU A 43 15.30 19.59 11.48
N ARG A 44 14.97 20.51 12.38
CA ARG A 44 14.45 20.17 13.71
C ARG A 44 13.13 19.38 13.60
N LYS A 45 12.19 19.89 12.81
CA LYS A 45 10.91 19.18 12.55
C LYS A 45 11.14 17.79 11.97
N LEU A 46 12.09 17.64 11.06
CA LEU A 46 12.44 16.37 10.44
C LEU A 46 13.02 15.36 11.45
N GLN A 47 13.87 15.83 12.36
CA GLN A 47 14.49 15.00 13.39
C GLN A 47 13.49 14.57 14.46
N GLU A 48 12.62 15.49 14.89
CA GLU A 48 11.58 15.25 15.91
C GLU A 48 10.44 14.38 15.39
N TYR A 49 10.26 14.27 14.06
CA TYR A 49 9.18 13.50 13.48
C TYR A 49 9.36 12.00 13.71
N VAL A 50 8.38 11.41 14.38
CA VAL A 50 8.30 9.95 14.56
C VAL A 50 7.35 9.38 13.51
N MET A 51 7.82 8.41 12.74
CA MET A 51 7.00 7.73 11.74
C MET A 51 5.88 6.94 12.44
N PRO A 52 4.62 7.14 12.05
CA PRO A 52 3.53 6.36 12.63
C PRO A 52 3.62 4.88 12.21
N HIS A 53 3.35 3.97 13.15
CA HIS A 53 3.30 2.53 12.88
C HIS A 53 1.94 2.06 12.32
N ASP A 54 0.93 2.94 12.29
CA ASP A 54 -0.43 2.65 11.83
C ASP A 54 -0.71 3.09 10.38
N MET A 55 0.32 3.23 9.57
CA MET A 55 0.23 3.75 8.21
C MET A 55 -0.76 2.96 7.34
N VAL A 56 -0.68 1.63 7.37
CA VAL A 56 -1.59 0.76 6.61
C VAL A 56 -3.03 0.92 7.09
N ALA A 57 -3.27 1.01 8.39
CA ALA A 57 -4.61 1.23 8.94
C ALA A 57 -5.27 2.53 8.46
N ARG A 58 -4.47 3.55 8.16
CA ARG A 58 -4.96 4.85 7.65
C ARG A 58 -5.37 4.81 6.19
N VAL A 59 -4.72 3.99 5.36
CA VAL A 59 -4.91 3.95 3.90
C VAL A 59 -5.75 2.77 3.43
N SER A 60 -5.85 1.69 4.20
CA SER A 60 -6.68 0.54 3.89
C SER A 60 -8.16 0.89 3.81
N CYS A 61 -8.89 0.24 2.92
CA CYS A 61 -10.34 0.38 2.83
C CYS A 61 -11.01 0.00 4.16
N LYS A 62 -12.10 0.70 4.49
CA LYS A 62 -12.86 0.42 5.72
C LYS A 62 -13.92 -0.65 5.55
N LYS A 63 -14.31 -0.91 4.31
CA LYS A 63 -15.30 -1.93 3.93
C LYS A 63 -14.81 -2.63 2.69
N ARG A 64 -15.10 -3.94 2.61
CA ARG A 64 -14.83 -4.71 1.40
C ARG A 64 -15.57 -4.13 0.21
N TRP A 65 -14.99 -4.25 -0.96
CA TRP A 65 -15.60 -3.91 -2.23
C TRP A 65 -15.13 -4.86 -3.33
N MET A 66 -15.84 -4.89 -4.45
CA MET A 66 -15.58 -5.84 -5.53
C MET A 66 -15.39 -5.14 -6.86
N SER A 67 -14.43 -5.64 -7.64
CA SER A 67 -14.24 -5.32 -9.05
C SER A 67 -14.51 -6.59 -9.86
N ARG A 68 -15.55 -6.57 -10.68
CA ARG A 68 -16.01 -7.72 -11.45
C ARG A 68 -15.79 -7.52 -12.94
N VAL A 69 -15.53 -8.63 -13.65
CA VAL A 69 -15.43 -8.67 -15.10
C VAL A 69 -16.35 -9.72 -15.69
N PRO A 70 -16.88 -9.49 -16.90
CA PRO A 70 -17.65 -10.51 -17.60
C PRO A 70 -16.77 -11.74 -17.89
N ASN A 71 -17.36 -12.93 -17.78
CA ASN A 71 -16.69 -14.20 -18.09
C ASN A 71 -15.36 -14.37 -17.35
N HIS A 72 -15.33 -14.04 -16.07
CA HIS A 72 -14.14 -14.22 -15.24
C HIS A 72 -13.70 -15.69 -15.19
N LYS A 73 -12.41 -15.89 -14.99
CA LYS A 73 -11.77 -17.20 -14.88
C LYS A 73 -11.44 -17.58 -13.45
N TYR A 74 -11.16 -16.55 -12.63
CA TYR A 74 -10.68 -16.70 -11.26
C TYR A 74 -11.36 -15.69 -10.35
N ASP A 75 -11.59 -16.09 -9.12
CA ASP A 75 -12.01 -15.23 -8.02
C ASP A 75 -10.81 -15.01 -7.08
N VAL A 76 -10.36 -13.75 -6.96
CA VAL A 76 -9.17 -13.39 -6.18
C VAL A 76 -9.57 -12.46 -5.05
N VAL A 77 -9.05 -12.71 -3.86
CA VAL A 77 -9.11 -11.75 -2.76
C VAL A 77 -7.83 -10.93 -2.73
N ALA A 78 -7.96 -9.61 -2.64
CA ALA A 78 -6.85 -8.69 -2.45
C ALA A 78 -6.94 -8.04 -1.06
N VAL A 79 -5.93 -8.25 -0.24
CA VAL A 79 -5.79 -7.58 1.06
C VAL A 79 -5.22 -6.19 0.84
N ASP A 80 -5.97 -5.18 1.25
CA ASP A 80 -5.67 -3.78 0.99
C ASP A 80 -4.77 -3.19 2.08
N CYS A 81 -3.49 -3.12 1.79
CA CYS A 81 -2.50 -2.38 2.59
C CYS A 81 -2.22 -0.96 2.05
N GLY A 82 -3.00 -0.51 1.07
CA GLY A 82 -2.80 0.73 0.30
C GLY A 82 -2.70 0.44 -1.19
N ILE A 83 -3.62 -0.38 -1.69
CA ILE A 83 -3.59 -0.93 -3.04
C ILE A 83 -3.70 0.14 -4.12
N LYS A 84 -2.84 0.06 -5.12
CA LYS A 84 -2.96 0.89 -6.32
C LYS A 84 -4.06 0.33 -7.22
N TYR A 85 -5.01 1.16 -7.62
CA TYR A 85 -6.11 0.75 -8.52
C TYR A 85 -5.65 0.07 -9.80
N ASN A 86 -4.44 0.38 -10.29
CA ASN A 86 -3.93 -0.26 -11.48
C ASN A 86 -3.66 -1.76 -11.31
N ILE A 87 -3.36 -2.20 -10.09
CA ILE A 87 -3.22 -3.63 -9.77
C ILE A 87 -4.56 -4.34 -10.00
N ILE A 88 -5.66 -3.76 -9.50
CA ILE A 88 -7.01 -4.29 -9.71
C ILE A 88 -7.35 -4.36 -11.21
N ARG A 89 -7.03 -3.29 -11.96
CA ARG A 89 -7.25 -3.24 -13.41
C ARG A 89 -6.47 -4.33 -14.16
N LEU A 90 -5.23 -4.60 -13.75
CA LEU A 90 -4.42 -5.65 -14.35
C LEU A 90 -4.98 -7.05 -14.05
N LEU A 91 -5.40 -7.31 -12.81
CA LEU A 91 -6.08 -8.56 -12.43
C LEU A 91 -7.37 -8.74 -13.23
N ASN A 92 -8.16 -7.69 -13.38
CA ASN A 92 -9.36 -7.74 -14.21
C ASN A 92 -9.06 -8.06 -15.68
N ARG A 93 -7.98 -7.49 -16.25
CA ARG A 93 -7.57 -7.76 -17.64
C ARG A 93 -7.22 -9.21 -17.89
N VAL A 94 -6.67 -9.91 -16.91
CA VAL A 94 -6.36 -11.34 -17.03
C VAL A 94 -7.54 -12.26 -16.65
N GLY A 95 -8.71 -11.67 -16.38
CA GLY A 95 -9.95 -12.39 -16.14
C GLY A 95 -10.20 -12.73 -14.68
N CYS A 96 -9.65 -11.99 -13.75
CA CYS A 96 -9.97 -12.16 -12.33
C CYS A 96 -11.10 -11.22 -11.90
N ASN A 97 -12.09 -11.74 -11.20
CA ASN A 97 -12.88 -10.95 -10.26
C ASN A 97 -12.00 -10.67 -9.04
N VAL A 98 -12.07 -9.46 -8.51
CA VAL A 98 -11.26 -9.09 -7.34
C VAL A 98 -12.17 -8.62 -6.22
N THR A 99 -12.10 -9.30 -5.08
CA THR A 99 -12.70 -8.84 -3.82
C THR A 99 -11.60 -8.17 -3.00
N VAL A 100 -11.69 -6.86 -2.84
CA VAL A 100 -10.74 -6.10 -2.02
C VAL A 100 -11.23 -6.08 -0.58
N MET A 101 -10.39 -6.49 0.35
CA MET A 101 -10.70 -6.60 1.77
C MET A 101 -9.76 -5.76 2.62
N PRO A 102 -10.23 -5.24 3.76
CA PRO A 102 -9.38 -4.51 4.70
C PRO A 102 -8.16 -5.33 5.15
N TYR A 103 -7.05 -4.65 5.49
CA TYR A 103 -5.80 -5.27 5.94
C TYR A 103 -5.95 -6.17 7.19
N ASN A 104 -6.96 -5.91 8.01
CA ASN A 104 -7.24 -6.62 9.26
C ASN A 104 -8.36 -7.67 9.15
N SER A 105 -8.70 -8.07 7.92
CA SER A 105 -9.67 -9.15 7.69
C SER A 105 -9.14 -10.49 8.18
N THR A 106 -10.06 -11.33 8.69
CA THR A 106 -9.71 -12.67 9.20
C THR A 106 -9.61 -13.70 8.07
N VAL A 107 -8.98 -14.84 8.38
CA VAL A 107 -8.92 -15.99 7.45
C VAL A 107 -10.30 -16.48 7.08
N GLU A 108 -11.21 -16.56 8.04
CA GLU A 108 -12.60 -17.00 7.84
C GLU A 108 -13.36 -16.08 6.90
N GLU A 109 -13.19 -14.77 7.06
CA GLU A 109 -13.80 -13.77 6.17
C GLU A 109 -13.29 -13.89 4.74
N ILE A 110 -11.99 -14.13 4.55
CA ILE A 110 -11.37 -14.33 3.23
C ILE A 110 -11.83 -15.63 2.60
N MET A 111 -11.76 -16.73 3.34
CA MET A 111 -12.11 -18.06 2.84
C MET A 111 -13.60 -18.22 2.56
N ALA A 112 -14.47 -17.40 3.17
CA ALA A 112 -15.91 -17.35 2.85
C ALA A 112 -16.21 -16.98 1.38
N PHE A 113 -15.25 -16.37 0.68
CA PHE A 113 -15.35 -16.08 -0.75
C PHE A 113 -14.87 -17.21 -1.65
N HIS A 114 -14.36 -18.30 -1.08
CA HIS A 114 -13.78 -19.44 -1.83
C HIS A 114 -12.80 -18.98 -2.92
N PRO A 115 -11.81 -18.12 -2.61
CA PRO A 115 -10.95 -17.55 -3.62
C PRO A 115 -10.00 -18.58 -4.23
N ASP A 116 -9.71 -18.43 -5.51
CA ASP A 116 -8.67 -19.19 -6.22
C ASP A 116 -7.25 -18.71 -5.84
N GLY A 117 -7.14 -17.49 -5.32
CA GLY A 117 -5.85 -16.92 -4.92
C GLY A 117 -5.99 -15.67 -4.05
N LEU A 118 -4.89 -15.36 -3.35
CA LEU A 118 -4.73 -14.18 -2.49
C LEU A 118 -3.68 -13.25 -3.06
N VAL A 119 -3.98 -11.95 -3.07
CA VAL A 119 -3.02 -10.90 -3.39
C VAL A 119 -2.83 -10.04 -2.14
N LEU A 120 -1.59 -9.90 -1.71
CA LEU A 120 -1.19 -8.94 -0.69
C LEU A 120 -0.73 -7.68 -1.42
N SER A 121 -1.40 -6.57 -1.19
CA SER A 121 -1.03 -5.34 -1.88
C SER A 121 0.19 -4.68 -1.26
N ASN A 122 0.86 -3.86 -2.05
CA ASN A 122 1.80 -2.90 -1.52
C ASN A 122 1.13 -1.96 -0.50
N GLY A 123 1.91 -1.34 0.37
CA GLY A 123 1.45 -0.37 1.35
C GLY A 123 2.57 0.53 1.86
N PRO A 124 2.24 1.57 2.62
CA PRO A 124 3.22 2.45 3.25
C PRO A 124 3.79 1.83 4.53
N GLY A 125 4.96 2.30 4.94
CA GLY A 125 5.59 1.93 6.20
C GLY A 125 6.40 0.64 6.15
N ASN A 126 6.71 0.10 7.34
CA ASN A 126 7.43 -1.15 7.47
C ASN A 126 6.44 -2.32 7.46
N PRO A 127 6.63 -3.35 6.61
CA PRO A 127 5.80 -4.56 6.64
C PRO A 127 5.70 -5.24 8.01
N GLU A 128 6.72 -5.12 8.85
CA GLU A 128 6.73 -5.67 10.21
C GLU A 128 5.71 -5.02 11.15
N ASP A 129 5.26 -3.80 10.84
CA ASP A 129 4.25 -3.07 11.63
C ASP A 129 2.82 -3.58 11.37
N VAL A 130 2.62 -4.46 10.37
CA VAL A 130 1.30 -4.92 9.95
C VAL A 130 0.99 -6.31 10.50
N ALA A 131 0.97 -6.45 11.82
CA ALA A 131 0.75 -7.71 12.51
C ALA A 131 -0.48 -8.52 12.01
N PRO A 132 -1.66 -7.92 11.70
CA PRO A 132 -2.79 -8.67 11.18
C PRO A 132 -2.50 -9.39 9.86
N VAL A 133 -1.76 -8.75 8.95
CA VAL A 133 -1.40 -9.34 7.65
C VAL A 133 -0.37 -10.44 7.83
N ILE A 134 0.59 -10.26 8.72
CA ILE A 134 1.61 -11.27 9.03
C ILE A 134 0.93 -12.55 9.56
N GLU A 135 -0.02 -12.40 10.48
CA GLU A 135 -0.75 -13.53 11.05
C GLU A 135 -1.64 -14.21 10.01
N LEU A 136 -2.32 -13.43 9.18
CA LEU A 136 -3.11 -13.93 8.05
C LEU A 136 -2.26 -14.81 7.11
N VAL A 137 -1.08 -14.33 6.72
CA VAL A 137 -0.16 -15.06 5.84
C VAL A 137 0.29 -16.36 6.46
N LYS A 138 0.64 -16.36 7.75
CA LYS A 138 1.03 -17.58 8.48
C LYS A 138 -0.06 -18.65 8.43
N GLN A 139 -1.31 -18.24 8.63
CA GLN A 139 -2.45 -19.16 8.68
C GLN A 139 -2.90 -19.67 7.30
N LEU A 140 -2.68 -18.87 6.24
CA LEU A 140 -3.05 -19.23 4.85
C LEU A 140 -1.93 -19.94 4.10
N ARG A 141 -0.71 -19.93 4.63
CA ARG A 141 0.44 -20.57 3.98
C ARG A 141 0.16 -22.04 3.68
N GLY A 142 0.30 -22.42 2.41
CA GLY A 142 0.04 -23.79 1.93
C GLY A 142 -1.44 -24.15 1.74
N LYS A 143 -2.38 -23.25 2.06
CA LYS A 143 -3.82 -23.49 1.88
C LYS A 143 -4.36 -22.79 0.62
N LEU A 144 -3.73 -21.69 0.22
CA LEU A 144 -4.16 -20.86 -0.90
C LEU A 144 -2.94 -20.29 -1.62
N PRO A 145 -2.91 -20.28 -2.96
CA PRO A 145 -1.88 -19.54 -3.70
C PRO A 145 -1.91 -18.06 -3.30
N ALA A 146 -0.77 -17.55 -2.85
CA ALA A 146 -0.65 -16.17 -2.41
C ALA A 146 0.43 -15.44 -3.22
N TRP A 147 0.16 -14.20 -3.60
CA TRP A 147 1.05 -13.33 -4.33
C TRP A 147 1.24 -12.02 -3.56
N ASP A 148 2.49 -11.66 -3.32
CA ASP A 148 2.87 -10.39 -2.72
C ASP A 148 3.33 -9.40 -3.79
N ILE A 149 2.90 -8.15 -3.65
CA ILE A 149 3.30 -7.03 -4.51
C ILE A 149 4.10 -6.05 -3.66
N SER A 150 5.38 -6.21 -3.70
CA SER A 150 6.35 -5.31 -3.06
C SER A 150 6.76 -4.12 -3.95
#